data_110ac1b1fcbfda82ef860f9a9b03db7a
#
_entry.id   110ac1b1fcbfda82ef860f9a9b03db7a
#
_cell.length_a   1.000
_cell.length_b   1.000
_cell.length_c   1.000
_cell.angle_alpha   90.00
_cell.angle_beta   90.00
_cell.angle_gamma   90.00
#
_symmetry.space_group_name_H-M   'P 1'
#
loop_
_entity.id
_entity.type
_entity.pdbx_description
1 polymer ?
#
loop_
_entity_poly.entity_id
_entity_poly.type
_entity_poly.pdbx_seq_one_letter_code
_entity_poly.pdbx_strand_id
1 'polypeptide(L)'
;MKRWSILLCVALAVLLMVSGCGRKGNGETKKEVLLVWVAEELVEFTRGECDRFLEKNPDIAENFTIEVAAMGEGEAATQMLTDVEAGADVYAFAQDQLGRLVQAGALSALGGNLLTAVRENNDAGSVAAAGVGDSVYAYPLTSDNGYFLYYDKSVVSDPSSLDRILADCKAAGKSLYMDNQSGWYLVSFFFGAGCSYTTESNNRGEITKVNCDFNSASGLQAMKTMISAAKSGAFQYSNSFASQFNPDGGKAGAAISGTWDAAAIRSFLGENYGVAKLPEMTTDYGLKQMGAWGGFKLMGVNPTQRREAVTASHKLAAYLTSESVQLARYEAKGWGPSNKKAQQNEAVKADEALAALREQLAFSPAQPQCSANFWSKMEAFGTEINAGTYNSYSDADLQRVLDDLNAYLVADVVK
;
A
#
# COMPACT_ATOMS: atom_id res chain seq x y z
N MET A 1 -35.66 13.06 -25.27
CA MET A 1 -34.61 12.31 -25.99
C MET A 1 -33.86 11.50 -24.93
N LYS A 2 -34.03 10.19 -24.98
CA LYS A 2 -33.56 9.24 -23.94
C LYS A 2 -32.05 9.01 -24.05
N ARG A 3 -31.31 9.23 -22.98
CA ARG A 3 -29.91 8.79 -22.82
C ARG A 3 -29.91 7.38 -22.21
N TRP A 4 -29.41 6.44 -22.93
CA TRP A 4 -29.20 5.07 -22.47
C TRP A 4 -27.82 4.98 -21.80
N SER A 5 -27.85 4.62 -20.53
CA SER A 5 -26.66 4.21 -19.78
C SER A 5 -26.43 2.73 -20.06
N ILE A 6 -25.27 2.38 -20.57
CA ILE A 6 -24.86 0.99 -20.80
C ILE A 6 -24.13 0.55 -19.52
N LEU A 7 -24.82 -0.25 -18.72
CA LEU A 7 -24.22 -1.06 -17.67
C LEU A 7 -23.65 -2.32 -18.31
N LEU A 8 -22.34 -2.49 -18.28
CA LEU A 8 -21.69 -3.73 -18.69
C LEU A 8 -21.67 -4.69 -17.51
N CYS A 9 -22.67 -5.55 -17.40
CA CYS A 9 -22.63 -6.72 -16.53
C CYS A 9 -21.84 -7.82 -17.24
N VAL A 10 -20.66 -8.17 -16.71
CA VAL A 10 -19.97 -9.40 -17.11
C VAL A 10 -20.64 -10.56 -16.39
N ALA A 11 -21.55 -11.23 -17.07
CA ALA A 11 -22.16 -12.48 -16.61
C ALA A 11 -21.21 -13.64 -16.94
N LEU A 12 -20.63 -14.26 -15.93
CA LEU A 12 -19.92 -15.54 -16.05
C LEU A 12 -20.97 -16.63 -16.25
N ALA A 13 -21.10 -17.16 -17.48
CA ALA A 13 -21.98 -18.29 -17.78
C ALA A 13 -21.29 -19.60 -17.43
N VAL A 14 -21.71 -20.23 -16.33
CA VAL A 14 -21.38 -21.62 -16.01
C VAL A 14 -22.28 -22.52 -16.89
N LEU A 15 -21.70 -23.16 -17.90
CA LEU A 15 -22.39 -24.21 -18.68
C LEU A 15 -22.18 -25.57 -18.00
N LEU A 16 -23.20 -26.03 -17.29
CA LEU A 16 -23.33 -27.44 -16.90
C LEU A 16 -23.80 -28.22 -18.12
N MET A 17 -22.94 -29.02 -18.72
CA MET A 17 -23.37 -30.10 -19.60
C MET A 17 -23.20 -31.47 -18.89
N VAL A 18 -24.33 -31.98 -18.45
CA VAL A 18 -24.46 -33.40 -18.13
C VAL A 18 -24.78 -34.12 -19.43
N SER A 19 -23.93 -35.04 -19.88
CA SER A 19 -24.33 -36.12 -20.77
C SER A 19 -23.35 -37.28 -20.63
N GLY A 20 -23.91 -38.40 -20.36
CA GLY A 20 -23.28 -39.61 -19.91
C GLY A 20 -22.64 -40.50 -20.97
N CYS A 21 -22.07 -41.56 -20.42
CA CYS A 21 -21.69 -42.84 -21.00
C CYS A 21 -20.47 -42.94 -21.92
N GLY A 22 -19.37 -43.41 -21.32
CA GLY A 22 -18.65 -44.54 -21.90
C GLY A 22 -17.60 -44.27 -22.96
N ARG A 23 -16.38 -43.84 -22.51
CA ARG A 23 -15.15 -44.27 -23.18
C ARG A 23 -13.99 -44.25 -22.20
N LYS A 24 -13.28 -45.38 -22.00
CA LYS A 24 -11.96 -45.40 -21.39
C LYS A 24 -11.02 -44.59 -22.30
N GLY A 25 -10.84 -43.31 -22.00
CA GLY A 25 -9.81 -42.46 -22.52
C GLY A 25 -8.82 -42.22 -21.37
N ASN A 26 -7.53 -42.19 -21.62
CA ASN A 26 -6.50 -41.74 -20.69
C ASN A 26 -6.97 -40.46 -20.01
N GLY A 27 -7.40 -40.55 -18.77
CA GLY A 27 -7.83 -39.41 -18.02
C GLY A 27 -6.61 -38.56 -17.66
N GLU A 28 -6.35 -37.49 -18.40
CA GLU A 28 -5.62 -36.38 -17.83
C GLU A 28 -6.47 -35.91 -16.65
N THR A 29 -5.98 -36.14 -15.44
CA THR A 29 -6.56 -35.57 -14.22
C THR A 29 -6.53 -34.07 -14.39
N LYS A 30 -7.71 -33.44 -14.43
CA LYS A 30 -7.82 -31.98 -14.53
C LYS A 30 -7.09 -31.37 -13.31
N LYS A 31 -6.02 -30.64 -13.58
CA LYS A 31 -5.26 -29.98 -12.52
C LYS A 31 -6.14 -28.94 -11.84
N GLU A 32 -5.93 -28.80 -10.55
CA GLU A 32 -6.56 -27.75 -9.75
C GLU A 32 -5.85 -26.41 -9.94
N VAL A 33 -6.57 -25.31 -9.83
CA VAL A 33 -6.00 -23.96 -9.96
C VAL A 33 -5.68 -23.44 -8.56
N LEU A 34 -4.46 -22.94 -8.37
CA LEU A 34 -4.10 -22.06 -7.26
C LEU A 34 -4.20 -20.62 -7.77
N LEU A 35 -5.05 -19.81 -7.15
CA LEU A 35 -5.23 -18.41 -7.49
C LEU A 35 -4.31 -17.54 -6.64
N VAL A 36 -3.56 -16.66 -7.31
CA VAL A 36 -2.64 -15.70 -6.67
C VAL A 36 -3.08 -14.29 -6.96
N TRP A 37 -3.24 -13.44 -5.93
CA TRP A 37 -3.51 -12.01 -6.07
C TRP A 37 -2.29 -11.17 -5.73
N VAL A 38 -1.94 -10.27 -6.64
CA VAL A 38 -0.87 -9.26 -6.47
C VAL A 38 -1.27 -7.96 -7.16
N ALA A 39 -0.60 -6.86 -6.83
CA ALA A 39 -0.79 -5.59 -7.53
C ALA A 39 -0.62 -5.74 -9.06
N GLU A 40 -1.35 -4.92 -9.83
CA GLU A 40 -1.38 -4.97 -11.30
C GLU A 40 0.02 -4.99 -11.91
N GLU A 41 0.91 -4.11 -11.44
CA GLU A 41 2.29 -3.99 -11.92
C GLU A 41 3.16 -5.22 -11.64
N LEU A 42 2.75 -6.09 -10.71
CA LEU A 42 3.46 -7.32 -10.36
C LEU A 42 2.93 -8.56 -11.08
N VAL A 43 1.80 -8.49 -11.79
CA VAL A 43 1.14 -9.66 -12.37
C VAL A 43 2.08 -10.44 -13.29
N GLU A 44 2.70 -9.78 -14.28
CA GLU A 44 3.59 -10.42 -15.23
C GLU A 44 4.86 -10.99 -14.57
N PHE A 45 5.45 -10.24 -13.64
CA PHE A 45 6.60 -10.70 -12.85
C PHE A 45 6.24 -11.96 -12.06
N THR A 46 5.11 -11.91 -11.32
CA THR A 46 4.68 -13.02 -10.46
C THR A 46 4.31 -14.25 -11.28
N ARG A 47 3.70 -14.07 -12.46
CA ARG A 47 3.40 -15.19 -13.38
C ARG A 47 4.70 -15.91 -13.78
N GLY A 48 5.73 -15.17 -14.19
CA GLY A 48 7.02 -15.78 -14.53
C GLY A 48 7.69 -16.49 -13.35
N GLU A 49 7.53 -15.99 -12.11
CA GLU A 49 8.04 -16.69 -10.93
C GLU A 49 7.20 -17.93 -10.56
N CYS A 50 5.89 -17.91 -10.79
CA CYS A 50 5.03 -19.09 -10.62
C CYS A 50 5.40 -20.20 -11.61
N ASP A 51 5.71 -19.88 -12.85
CA ASP A 51 6.18 -20.86 -13.84
C ASP A 51 7.51 -21.50 -13.38
N ARG A 52 8.48 -20.70 -12.92
CA ARG A 52 9.74 -21.20 -12.35
C ARG A 52 9.54 -22.04 -11.09
N PHE A 53 8.54 -21.69 -10.27
CA PHE A 53 8.18 -22.47 -9.10
C PHE A 53 7.66 -23.85 -9.49
N LEU A 54 6.77 -23.95 -10.48
CA LEU A 54 6.25 -25.23 -10.98
C LEU A 54 7.35 -26.09 -11.60
N GLU A 55 8.28 -25.50 -12.36
CA GLU A 55 9.44 -26.20 -12.91
C GLU A 55 10.31 -26.84 -11.82
N LYS A 56 10.49 -26.17 -10.69
CA LYS A 56 11.28 -26.66 -9.55
C LYS A 56 10.51 -27.61 -8.62
N ASN A 57 9.18 -27.70 -8.76
CA ASN A 57 8.32 -28.50 -7.91
C ASN A 57 7.37 -29.39 -8.77
N PRO A 58 7.91 -30.42 -9.46
CA PRO A 58 7.12 -31.26 -10.35
C PRO A 58 5.98 -32.01 -9.65
N ASP A 59 6.12 -32.34 -8.36
CA ASP A 59 5.08 -32.94 -7.51
C ASP A 59 3.87 -31.98 -7.36
N ILE A 60 4.08 -30.69 -7.31
CA ILE A 60 3.00 -29.68 -7.31
C ILE A 60 2.46 -29.51 -8.73
N ALA A 61 3.34 -29.39 -9.72
CA ALA A 61 2.95 -29.22 -11.12
C ALA A 61 2.12 -30.37 -11.70
N GLU A 62 2.21 -31.58 -11.13
CA GLU A 62 1.34 -32.69 -11.52
C GLU A 62 -0.13 -32.44 -11.15
N ASN A 63 -0.40 -31.78 -10.03
CA ASN A 63 -1.73 -31.61 -9.45
C ASN A 63 -2.31 -30.22 -9.60
N PHE A 64 -1.46 -29.19 -9.77
CA PHE A 64 -1.86 -27.78 -9.78
C PHE A 64 -1.37 -27.02 -11.00
N THR A 65 -2.16 -26.03 -11.40
CA THR A 65 -1.76 -24.88 -12.21
C THR A 65 -1.85 -23.62 -11.34
N ILE A 66 -1.16 -22.54 -11.73
CA ILE A 66 -1.22 -21.29 -10.98
C ILE A 66 -1.77 -20.19 -11.90
N GLU A 67 -2.79 -19.48 -11.44
CA GLU A 67 -3.32 -18.29 -12.09
C GLU A 67 -2.98 -17.05 -11.25
N VAL A 68 -2.50 -15.99 -11.90
CA VAL A 68 -2.15 -14.73 -11.25
C VAL A 68 -3.09 -13.65 -11.74
N ALA A 69 -3.79 -13.01 -10.81
CA ALA A 69 -4.73 -11.94 -11.07
C ALA A 69 -4.36 -10.65 -10.33
N ALA A 70 -4.71 -9.52 -10.92
CA ALA A 70 -4.51 -8.21 -10.32
C ALA A 70 -5.45 -7.97 -9.14
N MET A 71 -4.88 -7.55 -8.00
CA MET A 71 -5.60 -7.10 -6.82
C MET A 71 -4.70 -6.17 -6.01
N GLY A 72 -5.12 -4.93 -5.80
CA GLY A 72 -4.38 -3.97 -4.98
C GLY A 72 -4.25 -4.42 -3.53
N GLU A 73 -3.08 -4.22 -2.91
CA GLU A 73 -2.83 -4.67 -1.53
C GLU A 73 -3.77 -4.02 -0.50
N GLY A 74 -4.24 -2.79 -0.75
CA GLY A 74 -5.23 -2.11 0.10
C GLY A 74 -6.64 -2.69 -0.05
N GLU A 75 -6.96 -3.33 -1.17
CA GLU A 75 -8.28 -3.86 -1.52
C GLU A 75 -8.42 -5.35 -1.21
N ALA A 76 -7.31 -6.08 -1.18
CA ALA A 76 -7.28 -7.53 -1.05
C ALA A 76 -8.09 -8.04 0.15
N ALA A 77 -7.97 -7.39 1.31
CA ALA A 77 -8.76 -7.76 2.49
C ALA A 77 -10.27 -7.59 2.27
N THR A 78 -10.70 -6.52 1.63
CA THR A 78 -12.12 -6.27 1.36
C THR A 78 -12.70 -7.34 0.44
N GLN A 79 -11.93 -7.74 -0.59
CA GLN A 79 -12.35 -8.82 -1.49
C GLN A 79 -12.36 -10.19 -0.78
N MET A 80 -11.32 -10.52 -0.01
CA MET A 80 -11.29 -11.74 0.80
C MET A 80 -12.45 -11.81 1.78
N LEU A 81 -12.81 -10.69 2.43
CA LEU A 81 -13.91 -10.64 3.41
C LEU A 81 -15.30 -10.73 2.77
N THR A 82 -15.42 -10.55 1.47
CA THR A 82 -16.69 -10.75 0.76
C THR A 82 -17.04 -12.24 0.69
N ASP A 83 -16.06 -13.09 0.38
CA ASP A 83 -16.19 -14.56 0.36
C ASP A 83 -14.79 -15.18 0.48
N VAL A 84 -14.45 -15.66 1.67
CA VAL A 84 -13.13 -16.26 1.94
C VAL A 84 -12.93 -17.56 1.17
N GLU A 85 -14.01 -18.35 0.97
CA GLU A 85 -13.93 -19.63 0.27
C GLU A 85 -13.68 -19.44 -1.24
N ALA A 86 -14.21 -18.37 -1.82
CA ALA A 86 -13.99 -18.01 -3.22
C ALA A 86 -12.79 -17.11 -3.45
N GLY A 87 -12.13 -16.67 -2.39
CA GLY A 87 -10.94 -15.81 -2.44
C GLY A 87 -9.69 -16.53 -2.96
N ALA A 88 -8.60 -15.76 -3.15
CA ALA A 88 -7.34 -16.33 -3.62
C ALA A 88 -6.70 -17.27 -2.60
N ASP A 89 -5.95 -18.26 -3.10
CA ASP A 89 -5.17 -19.21 -2.29
C ASP A 89 -3.95 -18.51 -1.65
N VAL A 90 -3.30 -17.63 -2.43
CA VAL A 90 -2.16 -16.81 -2.00
C VAL A 90 -2.42 -15.37 -2.41
N TYR A 91 -2.23 -14.42 -1.51
CA TYR A 91 -2.50 -13.02 -1.84
C TYR A 91 -1.61 -12.03 -1.10
N ALA A 92 -1.26 -10.95 -1.81
CA ALA A 92 -0.56 -9.81 -1.24
C ALA A 92 -1.54 -8.83 -0.60
N PHE A 93 -1.15 -8.23 0.53
CA PHE A 93 -1.95 -7.22 1.22
C PHE A 93 -1.07 -6.26 2.04
N ALA A 94 -1.57 -5.07 2.34
CA ALA A 94 -0.92 -4.11 3.22
C ALA A 94 -1.11 -4.50 4.70
N GLN A 95 -0.10 -4.26 5.52
CA GLN A 95 -0.04 -4.75 6.92
C GLN A 95 -1.23 -4.33 7.79
N ASP A 96 -1.82 -3.15 7.55
CA ASP A 96 -2.98 -2.64 8.29
C ASP A 96 -4.23 -3.52 8.12
N GLN A 97 -4.25 -4.40 7.11
CA GLN A 97 -5.32 -5.34 6.84
C GLN A 97 -5.22 -6.63 7.66
N LEU A 98 -4.04 -6.92 8.24
CA LEU A 98 -3.74 -8.20 8.89
C LEU A 98 -4.78 -8.60 9.94
N GLY A 99 -5.13 -7.69 10.84
CA GLY A 99 -6.07 -7.98 11.93
C GLY A 99 -7.46 -8.39 11.43
N ARG A 100 -7.99 -7.70 10.40
CA ARG A 100 -9.29 -8.02 9.78
C ARG A 100 -9.28 -9.39 9.10
N LEU A 101 -8.20 -9.72 8.42
CA LEU A 101 -8.02 -11.02 7.75
C LEU A 101 -7.89 -12.16 8.75
N VAL A 102 -7.18 -11.95 9.86
CA VAL A 102 -7.08 -12.94 10.96
C VAL A 102 -8.44 -13.18 11.61
N GLN A 103 -9.21 -12.10 11.91
CA GLN A 103 -10.55 -12.19 12.47
C GLN A 103 -11.50 -13.01 11.60
N ALA A 104 -11.41 -12.84 10.28
CA ALA A 104 -12.24 -13.56 9.32
C ALA A 104 -11.80 -15.00 9.06
N GLY A 105 -10.69 -15.45 9.66
CA GLY A 105 -10.11 -16.76 9.37
C GLY A 105 -9.56 -16.89 7.94
N ALA A 106 -9.22 -15.77 7.30
CA ALA A 106 -8.72 -15.72 5.92
C ALA A 106 -7.21 -15.98 5.80
N LEU A 107 -6.50 -16.10 6.92
CA LEU A 107 -5.05 -16.31 6.97
C LEU A 107 -4.67 -17.56 7.75
N SER A 108 -3.82 -18.38 7.14
CA SER A 108 -3.20 -19.53 7.78
C SER A 108 -2.03 -19.10 8.67
N ALA A 109 -2.04 -19.48 9.94
CA ALA A 109 -0.90 -19.24 10.82
C ALA A 109 0.32 -20.06 10.40
N LEU A 110 1.51 -19.45 10.46
CA LEU A 110 2.77 -20.11 10.16
C LEU A 110 3.25 -20.94 11.35
N GLY A 111 3.80 -22.11 11.05
CA GLY A 111 4.37 -23.00 12.07
C GLY A 111 5.64 -23.71 11.62
N GLY A 112 6.31 -24.38 12.55
CA GLY A 112 7.49 -25.20 12.27
C GLY A 112 8.58 -24.45 11.48
N ASN A 113 9.13 -25.12 10.47
CA ASN A 113 10.25 -24.57 9.68
C ASN A 113 9.88 -23.30 8.89
N LEU A 114 8.61 -23.12 8.49
CA LEU A 114 8.16 -21.90 7.78
C LEU A 114 8.25 -20.69 8.69
N LEU A 115 7.75 -20.80 9.91
CA LEU A 115 7.85 -19.75 10.91
C LEU A 115 9.30 -19.38 11.23
N THR A 116 10.14 -20.41 11.43
CA THR A 116 11.57 -20.23 11.68
C THR A 116 12.24 -19.46 10.54
N ALA A 117 12.01 -19.91 9.30
CA ALA A 117 12.59 -19.26 8.12
C ALA A 117 12.14 -17.81 7.95
N VAL A 118 10.86 -17.49 8.21
CA VAL A 118 10.35 -16.12 8.16
C VAL A 118 11.07 -15.24 9.19
N ARG A 119 11.21 -15.68 10.44
CA ARG A 119 11.86 -14.93 11.52
C ARG A 119 13.36 -14.73 11.31
N GLU A 120 14.03 -15.73 10.77
CA GLU A 120 15.48 -15.69 10.55
C GLU A 120 15.88 -14.84 9.34
N ASN A 121 15.09 -14.89 8.25
CA ASN A 121 15.49 -14.32 6.99
C ASN A 121 15.01 -12.87 6.78
N ASN A 122 13.97 -12.41 7.49
CA ASN A 122 13.40 -11.08 7.29
C ASN A 122 13.76 -10.11 8.42
N ASP A 123 13.66 -8.82 8.16
CA ASP A 123 13.85 -7.79 9.17
C ASP A 123 12.78 -7.88 10.27
N ALA A 124 13.14 -7.44 11.47
CA ALA A 124 12.28 -7.58 12.65
C ALA A 124 10.96 -6.79 12.53
N GLY A 125 10.96 -5.66 11.80
CA GLY A 125 9.77 -4.85 11.59
C GLY A 125 8.75 -5.57 10.73
N SER A 126 9.18 -6.13 9.59
CA SER A 126 8.30 -6.87 8.68
C SER A 126 7.76 -8.17 9.31
N VAL A 127 8.56 -8.84 10.13
CA VAL A 127 8.09 -10.02 10.90
C VAL A 127 7.06 -9.64 11.96
N ALA A 128 7.28 -8.53 12.67
CA ALA A 128 6.30 -8.03 13.64
C ALA A 128 4.98 -7.62 12.97
N ALA A 129 5.06 -6.96 11.81
CA ALA A 129 3.91 -6.57 11.01
C ALA A 129 3.09 -7.76 10.47
N ALA A 130 3.71 -8.94 10.34
CA ALA A 130 3.05 -10.17 9.91
C ALA A 130 2.39 -10.94 11.05
N GLY A 131 2.41 -10.43 12.29
CA GLY A 131 1.96 -11.11 13.50
C GLY A 131 0.74 -10.48 14.16
N VAL A 132 -0.06 -11.33 14.82
CA VAL A 132 -1.10 -10.94 15.78
C VAL A 132 -0.92 -11.77 17.05
N GLY A 133 -0.74 -11.13 18.19
CA GLY A 133 -0.33 -11.79 19.43
C GLY A 133 1.01 -12.52 19.24
N ASP A 134 1.09 -13.77 19.62
CA ASP A 134 2.31 -14.60 19.51
C ASP A 134 2.46 -15.31 18.15
N SER A 135 1.45 -15.22 17.30
CA SER A 135 1.36 -15.95 16.03
C SER A 135 1.71 -15.07 14.84
N VAL A 136 2.40 -15.65 13.86
CA VAL A 136 2.70 -15.03 12.56
C VAL A 136 1.80 -15.64 11.50
N TYR A 137 1.14 -14.81 10.68
CA TYR A 137 0.10 -15.23 9.73
C TYR A 137 0.45 -14.95 8.27
N ALA A 138 1.57 -14.29 8.02
CA ALA A 138 1.94 -13.92 6.66
C ALA A 138 3.46 -13.98 6.46
N TYR A 139 3.85 -13.99 5.19
CA TYR A 139 5.22 -13.90 4.74
C TYR A 139 5.54 -12.44 4.41
N PRO A 140 6.61 -11.83 4.97
CA PRO A 140 7.05 -10.50 4.57
C PRO A 140 7.38 -10.44 3.08
N LEU A 141 6.72 -9.53 2.35
CA LEU A 141 6.88 -9.36 0.91
C LEU A 141 7.82 -8.21 0.58
N THR A 142 7.61 -7.07 1.23
CA THR A 142 8.48 -5.87 1.11
C THR A 142 8.56 -5.12 2.43
N SER A 143 9.58 -4.24 2.56
CA SER A 143 9.76 -3.32 3.68
C SER A 143 9.83 -1.86 3.20
N ASP A 144 9.06 -1.54 2.16
CA ASP A 144 9.08 -0.23 1.50
C ASP A 144 7.69 0.40 1.32
N ASN A 145 6.69 -0.06 2.08
CA ASN A 145 5.34 0.51 2.02
C ASN A 145 5.29 1.86 2.75
N GLY A 146 5.87 2.86 2.11
CA GLY A 146 5.92 4.25 2.53
C GLY A 146 6.05 5.16 1.32
N TYR A 147 6.05 6.47 1.54
CA TYR A 147 6.13 7.46 0.47
C TYR A 147 7.12 8.56 0.82
N PHE A 148 7.61 9.22 -0.23
CA PHE A 148 8.60 10.28 -0.19
C PHE A 148 8.39 11.24 -1.38
N LEU A 149 9.26 12.21 -1.56
CA LEU A 149 9.17 13.22 -2.61
C LEU A 149 9.93 12.79 -3.87
N TYR A 150 9.25 12.83 -5.02
CA TYR A 150 9.84 12.92 -6.36
C TYR A 150 9.79 14.34 -6.87
N TYR A 151 10.81 14.79 -7.58
CA TYR A 151 10.82 16.12 -8.19
C TYR A 151 11.68 16.20 -9.44
N ASP A 152 11.31 17.11 -10.32
CA ASP A 152 12.09 17.50 -11.49
C ASP A 152 13.14 18.55 -11.05
N LYS A 153 14.42 18.17 -11.08
CA LYS A 153 15.57 19.05 -10.70
C LYS A 153 15.65 20.32 -11.53
N SER A 154 15.05 20.37 -12.72
CA SER A 154 14.98 21.57 -13.56
C SER A 154 13.90 22.56 -13.09
N VAL A 155 12.97 22.10 -12.24
CA VAL A 155 11.82 22.89 -11.74
C VAL A 155 12.01 23.26 -10.28
N VAL A 156 12.28 22.27 -9.42
CA VAL A 156 12.36 22.46 -7.97
C VAL A 156 13.77 22.77 -7.55
N SER A 157 13.98 23.97 -7.02
CA SER A 157 15.29 24.46 -6.60
C SER A 157 15.68 24.02 -5.18
N ASP A 158 14.68 23.80 -4.31
CA ASP A 158 14.86 23.33 -2.94
C ASP A 158 13.76 22.33 -2.56
N PRO A 159 14.05 21.02 -2.58
CA PRO A 159 13.09 19.99 -2.24
C PRO A 159 12.83 19.85 -0.73
N SER A 160 13.56 20.56 0.11
CA SER A 160 13.39 20.50 1.57
C SER A 160 12.23 21.35 2.10
N SER A 161 11.68 22.25 1.30
CA SER A 161 10.63 23.21 1.70
C SER A 161 9.37 23.04 0.86
N LEU A 162 8.23 22.72 1.51
CA LEU A 162 6.93 22.63 0.85
C LEU A 162 6.55 23.94 0.15
N ASP A 163 6.74 25.07 0.83
CA ASP A 163 6.42 26.40 0.28
C ASP A 163 7.25 26.69 -0.96
N ARG A 164 8.54 26.30 -0.95
CA ARG A 164 9.43 26.49 -2.09
C ARG A 164 9.05 25.60 -3.26
N ILE A 165 8.75 24.33 -3.01
CA ILE A 165 8.26 23.40 -4.04
C ILE A 165 7.00 23.96 -4.73
N LEU A 166 6.02 24.43 -3.94
CA LEU A 166 4.78 24.98 -4.48
C LEU A 166 5.03 26.27 -5.29
N ALA A 167 5.92 27.14 -4.82
CA ALA A 167 6.28 28.37 -5.53
C ALA A 167 6.99 28.07 -6.86
N ASP A 168 7.96 27.17 -6.85
CA ASP A 168 8.73 26.77 -8.04
C ASP A 168 7.83 26.08 -9.08
N CYS A 169 7.00 25.14 -8.65
CA CYS A 169 6.02 24.49 -9.50
C CYS A 169 5.08 25.51 -10.15
N LYS A 170 4.53 26.42 -9.36
CA LYS A 170 3.63 27.49 -9.85
C LYS A 170 4.31 28.38 -10.89
N ALA A 171 5.55 28.80 -10.62
CA ALA A 171 6.33 29.63 -11.54
C ALA A 171 6.61 28.94 -12.88
N ALA A 172 6.78 27.61 -12.86
CA ALA A 172 6.99 26.77 -14.04
C ALA A 172 5.68 26.36 -14.74
N GLY A 173 4.50 26.75 -14.24
CA GLY A 173 3.21 26.28 -14.75
C GLY A 173 2.97 24.79 -14.48
N LYS A 174 3.62 24.23 -13.47
CA LYS A 174 3.55 22.85 -13.00
C LYS A 174 2.92 22.75 -11.61
N SER A 175 2.82 21.54 -11.06
CA SER A 175 2.21 21.29 -9.75
C SER A 175 2.99 20.25 -8.96
N LEU A 176 2.80 20.27 -7.63
CA LEU A 176 3.05 19.17 -6.74
C LEU A 176 1.79 18.30 -6.69
N TYR A 177 1.92 17.01 -7.02
CA TYR A 177 0.84 16.04 -6.97
C TYR A 177 0.94 15.14 -5.75
N MET A 178 -0.20 14.86 -5.15
CA MET A 178 -0.37 13.92 -4.05
C MET A 178 -1.79 13.38 -4.08
N ASP A 179 -2.02 12.13 -3.63
CA ASP A 179 -3.37 11.66 -3.31
C ASP A 179 -3.84 12.31 -2.00
N ASN A 180 -4.09 13.61 -2.09
CA ASN A 180 -4.51 14.44 -0.96
C ASN A 180 -6.00 14.29 -0.61
N GLN A 181 -6.63 13.21 -1.09
CA GLN A 181 -7.92 12.70 -0.62
C GLN A 181 -7.76 11.40 0.16
N SER A 182 -6.63 10.73 0.09
CA SER A 182 -6.36 9.52 0.85
C SER A 182 -5.85 9.82 2.26
N GLY A 183 -6.48 9.21 3.26
CA GLY A 183 -6.03 9.30 4.65
C GLY A 183 -4.59 8.83 4.84
N TRP A 184 -4.11 7.89 4.01
CA TRP A 184 -2.76 7.39 4.06
C TRP A 184 -1.70 8.46 3.76
N TYR A 185 -2.01 9.36 2.84
CA TYR A 185 -1.15 10.51 2.52
C TYR A 185 -1.41 11.72 3.43
N LEU A 186 -2.67 11.99 3.79
CA LEU A 186 -3.05 13.18 4.59
C LEU A 186 -2.43 13.20 5.98
N VAL A 187 -2.16 12.03 6.57
CA VAL A 187 -1.48 11.96 7.88
C VAL A 187 -0.11 12.61 7.88
N SER A 188 0.51 12.83 6.70
CA SER A 188 1.81 13.48 6.60
C SER A 188 1.85 14.88 7.19
N PHE A 189 0.76 15.62 7.04
CA PHE A 189 0.61 16.94 7.64
C PHE A 189 0.39 16.85 9.16
N PHE A 190 -0.46 15.92 9.61
CA PHE A 190 -0.74 15.73 11.03
C PHE A 190 0.51 15.27 11.80
N PHE A 191 1.21 14.25 11.29
CA PHE A 191 2.45 13.76 11.93
C PHE A 191 3.55 14.82 11.89
N GLY A 192 3.65 15.56 10.79
CA GLY A 192 4.57 16.69 10.68
C GLY A 192 4.28 17.78 11.70
N ALA A 193 3.02 18.09 11.97
CA ALA A 193 2.64 19.04 13.03
C ALA A 193 2.89 18.50 14.45
N GLY A 194 3.16 17.20 14.61
CA GLY A 194 3.41 16.54 15.89
C GLY A 194 2.19 15.81 16.46
N CYS A 195 1.15 15.56 15.64
CA CYS A 195 0.04 14.73 16.01
C CYS A 195 0.39 13.24 15.91
N SER A 196 -0.44 12.41 16.53
CA SER A 196 -0.31 10.95 16.54
C SER A 196 -1.65 10.26 16.25
N TYR A 197 -1.54 9.06 15.66
CA TYR A 197 -2.62 8.10 15.53
C TYR A 197 -2.07 6.72 15.82
N THR A 198 -2.61 6.06 16.84
CA THR A 198 -2.21 4.69 17.22
C THR A 198 -3.43 3.87 17.60
N THR A 199 -3.35 2.55 17.42
CA THR A 199 -4.38 1.61 17.82
C THR A 199 -3.82 0.51 18.71
N GLU A 200 -4.64 0.01 19.63
CA GLU A 200 -4.38 -1.19 20.41
C GLU A 200 -5.35 -2.27 19.94
N SER A 201 -4.88 -3.47 19.74
CA SER A 201 -5.71 -4.62 19.33
C SER A 201 -5.55 -5.78 20.31
N ASN A 202 -6.61 -6.58 20.44
CA ASN A 202 -6.53 -7.82 21.20
C ASN A 202 -5.87 -8.96 20.41
N ASN A 203 -5.71 -10.14 21.02
CA ASN A 203 -5.11 -11.31 20.39
C ASN A 203 -5.92 -11.88 19.20
N ARG A 204 -7.11 -11.34 18.93
CA ARG A 204 -7.94 -11.68 17.75
C ARG A 204 -7.80 -10.64 16.65
N GLY A 205 -6.98 -9.59 16.83
CA GLY A 205 -6.82 -8.50 15.90
C GLY A 205 -7.94 -7.45 15.92
N GLU A 206 -8.86 -7.51 16.90
CA GLU A 206 -9.92 -6.51 17.04
C GLU A 206 -9.36 -5.24 17.68
N ILE A 207 -9.64 -4.06 17.08
CA ILE A 207 -9.22 -2.77 17.63
C ILE A 207 -9.99 -2.52 18.92
N THR A 208 -9.29 -2.42 20.04
CA THR A 208 -9.87 -2.19 21.37
C THR A 208 -9.72 -0.76 21.85
N LYS A 209 -8.78 0.00 21.22
CA LYS A 209 -8.56 1.41 21.53
C LYS A 209 -7.94 2.12 20.36
N VAL A 210 -8.38 3.35 20.10
CA VAL A 210 -7.76 4.31 19.19
C VAL A 210 -7.34 5.53 20.02
N ASN A 211 -6.06 5.91 19.89
CA ASN A 211 -5.55 7.17 20.38
C ASN A 211 -5.28 8.06 19.17
N CYS A 212 -5.94 9.20 19.10
CA CYS A 212 -5.82 10.18 18.04
C CYS A 212 -5.94 11.59 18.65
N ASP A 213 -5.04 12.48 18.28
CA ASP A 213 -5.00 13.86 18.74
C ASP A 213 -5.03 14.87 17.57
N PHE A 214 -5.67 14.48 16.45
CA PHE A 214 -5.80 15.34 15.27
C PHE A 214 -6.61 16.62 15.53
N ASN A 215 -7.35 16.69 16.63
CA ASN A 215 -8.04 17.90 17.07
C ASN A 215 -7.24 18.76 18.07
N SER A 216 -5.96 18.48 18.26
CA SER A 216 -5.07 19.30 19.07
C SER A 216 -4.71 20.64 18.39
N ALA A 217 -4.04 21.52 19.12
CA ALA A 217 -3.47 22.73 18.50
C ALA A 217 -2.50 22.43 17.34
N SER A 218 -1.77 21.31 17.41
CA SER A 218 -0.95 20.80 16.32
C SER A 218 -1.79 20.37 15.11
N GLY A 219 -2.92 19.70 15.34
CA GLY A 219 -3.85 19.33 14.27
C GLY A 219 -4.46 20.53 13.56
N LEU A 220 -4.77 21.60 14.30
CA LEU A 220 -5.19 22.85 13.69
C LEU A 220 -4.11 23.43 12.76
N GLN A 221 -2.83 23.36 13.13
CA GLN A 221 -1.72 23.77 12.25
C GLN A 221 -1.63 22.90 10.99
N ALA A 222 -1.77 21.57 11.13
CA ALA A 222 -1.81 20.66 10.01
C ALA A 222 -2.92 21.03 9.01
N MET A 223 -4.14 21.25 9.50
CA MET A 223 -5.29 21.64 8.67
C MET A 223 -5.08 23.00 7.98
N LYS A 224 -4.56 24.01 8.69
CA LYS A 224 -4.21 25.32 8.11
C LYS A 224 -3.17 25.20 7.01
N THR A 225 -2.16 24.35 7.18
CA THR A 225 -1.13 24.10 6.16
C THR A 225 -1.73 23.40 4.93
N MET A 226 -2.59 22.41 5.10
CA MET A 226 -3.29 21.75 3.99
C MET A 226 -4.15 22.75 3.18
N ILE A 227 -4.91 23.61 3.88
CA ILE A 227 -5.72 24.65 3.24
C ILE A 227 -4.83 25.66 2.49
N SER A 228 -3.69 26.04 3.07
CA SER A 228 -2.73 26.95 2.43
C SER A 228 -2.13 26.34 1.17
N ALA A 229 -1.73 25.07 1.23
CA ALA A 229 -1.23 24.33 0.07
C ALA A 229 -2.28 24.26 -1.04
N ALA A 230 -3.52 23.90 -0.73
CA ALA A 230 -4.62 23.86 -1.70
C ALA A 230 -4.87 25.24 -2.33
N LYS A 231 -4.85 26.31 -1.55
CA LYS A 231 -4.99 27.71 -2.02
C LYS A 231 -3.86 28.17 -2.94
N SER A 232 -2.68 27.56 -2.89
CA SER A 232 -1.55 27.92 -3.76
C SER A 232 -1.87 27.80 -5.24
N GLY A 233 -2.79 26.91 -5.59
CA GLY A 233 -3.13 26.50 -6.95
C GLY A 233 -2.11 25.57 -7.61
N ALA A 234 -1.00 25.26 -6.92
CA ALA A 234 0.05 24.37 -7.38
C ALA A 234 0.11 23.03 -6.61
N PHE A 235 -0.81 22.80 -5.68
CA PHE A 235 -1.01 21.51 -5.00
C PHE A 235 -2.23 20.83 -5.57
N GLN A 236 -2.05 19.68 -6.22
CA GLN A 236 -3.10 19.03 -7.01
C GLN A 236 -3.30 17.58 -6.58
N TYR A 237 -4.54 17.14 -6.67
CA TYR A 237 -4.90 15.72 -6.52
C TYR A 237 -4.42 14.90 -7.72
N SER A 238 -3.85 13.75 -7.44
CA SER A 238 -3.72 12.63 -8.38
C SER A 238 -3.59 11.32 -7.61
N ASN A 239 -4.05 10.24 -8.18
CA ASN A 239 -3.79 8.86 -7.78
C ASN A 239 -2.97 8.11 -8.86
N SER A 240 -2.45 8.83 -9.86
CA SER A 240 -1.61 8.31 -10.94
C SER A 240 -0.42 9.25 -11.14
N PHE A 241 0.59 9.11 -10.27
CA PHE A 241 1.66 10.09 -10.12
C PHE A 241 2.67 10.07 -11.26
N ALA A 242 3.13 8.89 -11.66
CA ALA A 242 4.15 8.76 -12.71
C ALA A 242 3.70 9.41 -14.02
N SER A 243 2.43 9.23 -14.42
CA SER A 243 1.88 9.82 -15.63
C SER A 243 1.91 11.35 -15.65
N GLN A 244 1.93 11.99 -14.48
CA GLN A 244 2.02 13.45 -14.35
C GLN A 244 3.40 14.00 -14.71
N PHE A 245 4.44 13.15 -14.74
CA PHE A 245 5.78 13.51 -15.21
C PHE A 245 6.00 13.25 -16.71
N ASN A 246 5.03 12.64 -17.39
CA ASN A 246 5.15 12.37 -18.83
C ASN A 246 5.33 13.69 -19.60
N PRO A 247 6.38 13.84 -20.44
CA PRO A 247 6.59 15.03 -21.28
C PRO A 247 5.41 15.36 -22.18
N ASP A 248 4.64 14.35 -22.61
CA ASP A 248 3.50 14.48 -23.50
C ASP A 248 2.19 14.86 -22.77
N GLY A 249 2.25 15.89 -21.92
CA GLY A 249 1.05 16.46 -21.30
C GLY A 249 1.01 16.39 -19.77
N GLY A 250 1.99 15.77 -19.14
CA GLY A 250 2.12 15.78 -17.67
C GLY A 250 2.49 17.16 -17.14
N LYS A 251 2.01 17.47 -15.95
CA LYS A 251 2.17 18.79 -15.30
C LYS A 251 2.88 18.71 -13.95
N ALA A 252 3.52 17.59 -13.61
CA ALA A 252 4.25 17.50 -12.37
C ALA A 252 5.58 18.25 -12.44
N GLY A 253 5.81 19.12 -11.46
CA GLY A 253 7.14 19.55 -11.05
C GLY A 253 7.62 18.72 -9.87
N ALA A 254 6.67 18.18 -9.08
CA ALA A 254 6.92 17.27 -7.98
C ALA A 254 5.73 16.33 -7.75
N ALA A 255 5.95 15.20 -7.06
CA ALA A 255 4.91 14.32 -6.59
C ALA A 255 5.33 13.60 -5.30
N ILE A 256 4.34 13.28 -4.45
CA ILE A 256 4.54 12.43 -3.28
C ILE A 256 4.00 11.05 -3.62
N SER A 257 4.89 10.06 -3.67
CA SER A 257 4.57 8.66 -3.97
C SER A 257 5.61 7.71 -3.38
N GLY A 258 5.40 6.40 -3.54
CA GLY A 258 6.30 5.36 -3.07
C GLY A 258 7.22 4.78 -4.15
N THR A 259 7.95 3.73 -3.79
CA THR A 259 8.94 3.08 -4.65
C THR A 259 8.35 2.49 -5.94
N TRP A 260 7.07 2.18 -5.96
CA TRP A 260 6.35 1.62 -7.11
C TRP A 260 6.32 2.55 -8.34
N ASP A 261 6.48 3.86 -8.17
CA ASP A 261 6.52 4.82 -9.27
C ASP A 261 7.95 5.16 -9.72
N ALA A 262 8.99 4.71 -8.99
CA ALA A 262 10.38 5.13 -9.17
C ALA A 262 10.89 4.89 -10.61
N ALA A 263 10.67 3.70 -11.13
CA ALA A 263 11.15 3.33 -12.47
C ALA A 263 10.50 4.18 -13.58
N ALA A 264 9.19 4.40 -13.48
CA ALA A 264 8.44 5.19 -14.46
C ALA A 264 8.83 6.67 -14.41
N ILE A 265 8.88 7.26 -13.20
CA ILE A 265 9.26 8.67 -13.03
C ILE A 265 10.70 8.89 -13.50
N ARG A 266 11.63 7.98 -13.15
CA ARG A 266 13.03 8.05 -13.62
C ARG A 266 13.10 8.01 -15.15
N SER A 267 12.29 7.19 -15.80
CA SER A 267 12.26 7.10 -17.27
C SER A 267 11.79 8.40 -17.93
N PHE A 268 10.88 9.14 -17.30
CA PHE A 268 10.38 10.43 -17.82
C PHE A 268 11.33 11.58 -17.54
N LEU A 269 11.98 11.61 -16.39
CA LEU A 269 12.82 12.75 -15.96
C LEU A 269 14.29 12.62 -16.37
N GLY A 270 14.80 11.39 -16.61
CA GLY A 270 16.18 11.18 -16.96
C GLY A 270 17.16 11.80 -15.96
N GLU A 271 18.04 12.69 -16.41
CA GLU A 271 19.02 13.40 -15.57
C GLU A 271 18.39 14.37 -14.55
N ASN A 272 17.17 14.81 -14.80
CA ASN A 272 16.42 15.67 -13.89
C ASN A 272 15.68 14.89 -12.78
N TYR A 273 15.80 13.56 -12.74
CA TYR A 273 15.21 12.74 -11.69
C TYR A 273 15.77 13.13 -10.31
N GLY A 274 14.89 13.61 -9.44
CA GLY A 274 15.19 13.94 -8.06
C GLY A 274 14.29 13.18 -7.10
N VAL A 275 14.86 12.74 -5.99
CA VAL A 275 14.14 12.12 -4.87
C VAL A 275 14.66 12.69 -3.56
N ALA A 276 13.79 12.84 -2.57
CA ALA A 276 14.13 13.29 -1.23
C ALA A 276 13.10 12.76 -0.23
N LYS A 277 13.41 12.78 1.07
CA LYS A 277 12.37 12.69 2.09
C LYS A 277 11.32 13.79 1.88
N LEU A 278 10.14 13.66 2.50
CA LEU A 278 9.13 14.71 2.46
C LEU A 278 9.68 16.06 2.93
N PRO A 279 9.16 17.19 2.42
CA PRO A 279 9.65 18.50 2.78
C PRO A 279 9.26 18.89 4.21
N GLU A 280 9.86 19.99 4.70
CA GLU A 280 9.37 20.71 5.85
C GLU A 280 8.21 21.63 5.43
N MET A 281 7.20 21.73 6.27
CA MET A 281 6.05 22.62 6.13
C MET A 281 6.12 23.76 7.13
N THR A 282 5.66 24.93 6.72
CA THR A 282 5.56 26.10 7.60
C THR A 282 4.30 26.04 8.45
N THR A 283 4.45 26.24 9.76
CA THR A 283 3.37 26.35 10.74
C THR A 283 3.55 27.61 11.58
N ASP A 284 2.54 28.01 12.35
CA ASP A 284 2.68 29.14 13.31
C ASP A 284 3.75 28.86 14.37
N TYR A 285 4.19 27.60 14.53
CA TYR A 285 5.25 27.18 15.46
C TYR A 285 6.60 26.92 14.78
N GLY A 286 6.79 27.44 13.56
CA GLY A 286 7.99 27.29 12.75
C GLY A 286 7.94 26.11 11.78
N LEU A 287 9.10 25.78 11.21
CA LEU A 287 9.24 24.67 10.26
C LEU A 287 9.05 23.32 10.93
N LYS A 288 8.35 22.44 10.29
CA LYS A 288 8.05 21.09 10.74
C LYS A 288 8.26 20.07 9.61
N GLN A 289 9.07 19.06 9.87
CA GLN A 289 9.28 17.97 8.94
C GLN A 289 7.99 17.16 8.75
N MET A 290 7.48 17.06 7.52
CA MET A 290 6.32 16.20 7.23
C MET A 290 6.64 14.74 7.55
N GLY A 291 5.68 14.07 8.16
CA GLY A 291 5.78 12.64 8.49
C GLY A 291 5.22 11.75 7.37
N ALA A 292 5.22 10.45 7.62
CA ALA A 292 4.52 9.46 6.80
C ALA A 292 4.18 8.26 7.67
N TRP A 293 3.41 7.31 7.18
CA TRP A 293 3.47 5.97 7.75
C TRP A 293 4.63 5.19 7.13
N GLY A 294 5.35 4.43 7.97
CA GLY A 294 6.24 3.36 7.53
C GLY A 294 5.49 2.04 7.57
N GLY A 295 5.58 1.25 6.53
CA GLY A 295 4.79 0.04 6.44
C GLY A 295 5.46 -1.09 5.66
N PHE A 296 4.74 -2.20 5.60
CA PHE A 296 5.16 -3.45 4.99
C PHE A 296 4.05 -3.99 4.10
N LYS A 297 4.42 -4.66 3.02
CA LYS A 297 3.50 -5.51 2.27
C LYS A 297 3.76 -6.96 2.65
N LEU A 298 2.71 -7.71 2.76
CA LEU A 298 2.69 -9.08 3.26
C LEU A 298 2.04 -10.00 2.23
N MET A 299 2.38 -11.29 2.30
CA MET A 299 1.75 -12.33 1.48
C MET A 299 1.13 -13.38 2.39
N GLY A 300 -0.17 -13.58 2.28
CA GLY A 300 -0.96 -14.52 3.06
C GLY A 300 -1.32 -15.78 2.30
N VAL A 301 -1.70 -16.82 3.05
CA VAL A 301 -2.24 -18.08 2.52
C VAL A 301 -3.63 -18.29 3.11
N ASN A 302 -4.61 -18.52 2.25
CA ASN A 302 -5.99 -18.82 2.62
C ASN A 302 -6.11 -20.25 3.18
N PRO A 303 -6.57 -20.44 4.42
CA PRO A 303 -6.67 -21.74 5.05
C PRO A 303 -7.94 -22.53 4.69
N THR A 304 -8.91 -21.90 4.00
CA THR A 304 -10.23 -22.54 3.74
C THR A 304 -10.20 -23.54 2.60
N GLN A 305 -9.10 -23.57 1.85
CA GLN A 305 -8.89 -24.49 0.74
C GLN A 305 -8.59 -25.90 1.21
N ARG A 306 -8.61 -26.87 0.29
CA ARG A 306 -8.22 -28.24 0.63
C ARG A 306 -6.80 -28.30 1.16
N ARG A 307 -6.52 -29.26 2.04
CA ARG A 307 -5.22 -29.38 2.72
C ARG A 307 -4.02 -29.42 1.77
N GLU A 308 -4.16 -30.11 0.63
CA GLU A 308 -3.12 -30.22 -0.39
C GLU A 308 -2.87 -28.85 -1.06
N ALA A 309 -3.94 -28.11 -1.37
CA ALA A 309 -3.85 -26.75 -1.91
C ALA A 309 -3.21 -25.78 -0.90
N VAL A 310 -3.62 -25.82 0.37
CA VAL A 310 -3.00 -25.01 1.43
C VAL A 310 -1.51 -25.32 1.58
N THR A 311 -1.12 -26.59 1.51
CA THR A 311 0.30 -26.99 1.59
C THR A 311 1.10 -26.47 0.38
N ALA A 312 0.55 -26.58 -0.83
CA ALA A 312 1.17 -26.06 -2.04
C ALA A 312 1.26 -24.52 -1.99
N SER A 313 0.21 -23.83 -1.52
CA SER A 313 0.15 -22.38 -1.33
C SER A 313 1.21 -21.88 -0.36
N HIS A 314 1.44 -22.56 0.75
CA HIS A 314 2.53 -22.22 1.68
C HIS A 314 3.92 -22.35 1.02
N LYS A 315 4.17 -23.41 0.23
CA LYS A 315 5.42 -23.54 -0.52
C LYS A 315 5.58 -22.43 -1.54
N LEU A 316 4.50 -22.08 -2.24
CA LEU A 316 4.48 -20.99 -3.22
C LEU A 316 4.74 -19.65 -2.57
N ALA A 317 4.03 -19.30 -1.49
CA ALA A 317 4.21 -18.05 -0.76
C ALA A 317 5.64 -17.91 -0.21
N ALA A 318 6.20 -18.98 0.37
CA ALA A 318 7.59 -19.01 0.83
C ALA A 318 8.59 -18.81 -0.32
N TYR A 319 8.33 -19.37 -1.51
CA TYR A 319 9.15 -19.14 -2.69
C TYR A 319 9.05 -17.71 -3.19
N LEU A 320 7.83 -17.17 -3.36
CA LEU A 320 7.59 -15.81 -3.84
C LEU A 320 8.15 -14.72 -2.92
N THR A 321 8.39 -15.06 -1.65
CA THR A 321 8.98 -14.18 -0.63
C THR A 321 10.43 -14.56 -0.27
N SER A 322 11.04 -15.45 -1.02
CA SER A 322 12.45 -15.85 -0.82
C SER A 322 13.43 -14.72 -1.18
N GLU A 323 14.67 -14.81 -0.69
CA GLU A 323 15.76 -13.87 -0.98
C GLU A 323 15.90 -13.62 -2.49
N SER A 324 15.97 -14.69 -3.29
CA SER A 324 16.18 -14.59 -4.74
C SER A 324 15.02 -13.92 -5.47
N VAL A 325 13.77 -14.20 -5.06
CA VAL A 325 12.59 -13.61 -5.71
C VAL A 325 12.40 -12.15 -5.25
N GLN A 326 12.74 -11.82 -3.99
CA GLN A 326 12.72 -10.43 -3.54
C GLN A 326 13.76 -9.58 -4.28
N LEU A 327 14.97 -10.10 -4.52
CA LEU A 327 15.97 -9.42 -5.36
C LEU A 327 15.52 -9.29 -6.81
N ALA A 328 14.98 -10.34 -7.42
CA ALA A 328 14.46 -10.27 -8.79
C ALA A 328 13.30 -9.26 -8.90
N ARG A 329 12.45 -9.16 -7.87
CA ARG A 329 11.38 -8.15 -7.80
C ARG A 329 11.94 -6.74 -7.70
N TYR A 330 12.98 -6.54 -6.87
CA TYR A 330 13.67 -5.26 -6.79
C TYR A 330 14.27 -4.88 -8.15
N GLU A 331 14.98 -5.77 -8.81
CA GLU A 331 15.58 -5.53 -10.14
C GLU A 331 14.52 -5.18 -11.19
N ALA A 332 13.37 -5.86 -11.16
CA ALA A 332 12.29 -5.65 -12.13
C ALA A 332 11.41 -4.42 -11.84
N LYS A 333 11.22 -4.05 -10.57
CA LYS A 333 10.20 -3.10 -10.13
C LYS A 333 10.68 -2.04 -9.13
N GLY A 334 11.89 -2.14 -8.59
CA GLY A 334 12.43 -1.22 -7.59
C GLY A 334 11.85 -1.41 -6.18
N TRP A 335 11.08 -2.48 -5.92
CA TRP A 335 10.43 -2.70 -4.62
C TRP A 335 11.43 -3.17 -3.56
N GLY A 336 11.45 -2.49 -2.42
CA GLY A 336 12.41 -2.71 -1.34
C GLY A 336 12.21 -4.05 -0.62
N PRO A 337 13.23 -4.92 -0.56
CA PRO A 337 13.10 -6.23 0.05
C PRO A 337 12.95 -6.17 1.57
N SER A 338 12.20 -7.12 2.15
CA SER A 338 12.16 -7.41 3.60
C SER A 338 13.24 -8.40 4.03
N ASN A 339 13.75 -9.20 3.10
CA ASN A 339 14.80 -10.18 3.37
C ASN A 339 16.12 -9.49 3.71
N LYS A 340 16.70 -9.83 4.87
CA LYS A 340 17.93 -9.21 5.39
C LYS A 340 19.13 -9.32 4.46
N LYS A 341 19.28 -10.45 3.74
CA LYS A 341 20.38 -10.64 2.78
C LYS A 341 20.14 -9.85 1.51
N ALA A 342 18.90 -9.84 1.01
CA ALA A 342 18.52 -9.01 -0.14
C ALA A 342 18.75 -7.52 0.13
N GLN A 343 18.47 -7.04 1.33
CA GLN A 343 18.78 -5.65 1.75
C GLN A 343 20.27 -5.32 1.74
N GLN A 344 21.16 -6.32 1.81
CA GLN A 344 22.61 -6.12 1.73
C GLN A 344 23.16 -6.09 0.30
N ASN A 345 22.32 -6.34 -0.71
CA ASN A 345 22.73 -6.20 -2.11
C ASN A 345 23.16 -4.76 -2.41
N GLU A 346 24.27 -4.59 -3.12
CA GLU A 346 24.86 -3.26 -3.37
C GLU A 346 23.94 -2.37 -4.21
N ALA A 347 23.17 -2.92 -5.16
CA ALA A 347 22.20 -2.15 -5.93
C ALA A 347 21.04 -1.65 -5.05
N VAL A 348 20.55 -2.48 -4.11
CA VAL A 348 19.51 -2.10 -3.15
C VAL A 348 20.00 -0.99 -2.21
N LYS A 349 21.25 -1.07 -1.75
CA LYS A 349 21.85 -0.04 -0.88
C LYS A 349 22.05 1.28 -1.60
N ALA A 350 22.45 1.22 -2.88
CA ALA A 350 22.75 2.39 -3.70
C ALA A 350 21.49 3.04 -4.33
N ASP A 351 20.33 2.43 -4.20
CA ASP A 351 19.10 2.94 -4.79
C ASP A 351 18.66 4.26 -4.14
N GLU A 352 18.54 5.31 -4.96
CA GLU A 352 18.22 6.66 -4.49
C GLU A 352 16.79 6.76 -3.92
N ALA A 353 15.81 6.05 -4.51
CA ALA A 353 14.44 6.05 -4.04
C ALA A 353 14.32 5.34 -2.67
N LEU A 354 14.97 4.18 -2.53
CA LEU A 354 15.06 3.49 -1.24
C LEU A 354 15.86 4.29 -0.21
N ALA A 355 16.86 5.07 -0.63
CA ALA A 355 17.59 5.97 0.26
C ALA A 355 16.68 7.10 0.78
N ALA A 356 15.92 7.75 -0.11
CA ALA A 356 14.96 8.79 0.27
C ALA A 356 13.88 8.25 1.22
N LEU A 357 13.36 7.04 0.95
CA LEU A 357 12.43 6.37 1.86
C LEU A 357 13.07 6.09 3.22
N ARG A 358 14.31 5.58 3.27
CA ARG A 358 15.02 5.35 4.56
C ARG A 358 15.18 6.62 5.38
N GLU A 359 15.49 7.75 4.73
CA GLU A 359 15.53 9.06 5.40
C GLU A 359 14.15 9.48 5.93
N GLN A 360 13.10 9.23 5.16
CA GLN A 360 11.72 9.53 5.56
C GLN A 360 11.26 8.69 6.75
N LEU A 361 11.70 7.43 6.85
CA LEU A 361 11.31 6.52 7.93
C LEU A 361 11.72 7.02 9.32
N ALA A 362 12.72 7.89 9.43
CA ALA A 362 13.07 8.55 10.69
C ALA A 362 11.93 9.45 11.25
N PHE A 363 10.99 9.84 10.39
CA PHE A 363 9.84 10.68 10.71
C PHE A 363 8.50 9.95 10.51
N SER A 364 8.54 8.61 10.43
CA SER A 364 7.40 7.79 10.06
C SER A 364 7.11 6.77 11.15
N PRO A 365 6.04 6.96 11.93
CA PRO A 365 5.57 5.89 12.81
C PRO A 365 5.15 4.66 11.99
N ALA A 366 5.24 3.48 12.61
CA ALA A 366 4.70 2.27 11.99
C ALA A 366 3.20 2.43 11.76
N GLN A 367 2.74 2.05 10.57
CA GLN A 367 1.32 2.09 10.24
C GLN A 367 0.56 1.11 11.16
N PRO A 368 -0.39 1.60 11.97
CA PRO A 368 -1.22 0.72 12.80
C PRO A 368 -2.31 0.08 11.96
N GLN A 369 -3.00 -0.89 12.54
CA GLN A 369 -4.29 -1.33 11.99
C GLN A 369 -5.28 -0.16 12.02
N CYS A 370 -5.88 0.15 10.88
CA CYS A 370 -6.89 1.19 10.76
C CYS A 370 -8.26 0.57 10.44
N SER A 371 -9.31 1.20 10.92
CA SER A 371 -10.66 0.80 10.62
C SER A 371 -11.12 1.28 9.24
N ALA A 372 -12.19 0.69 8.72
CA ALA A 372 -12.81 1.17 7.48
C ALA A 372 -13.31 2.62 7.62
N ASN A 373 -13.75 3.01 8.81
CA ASN A 373 -14.21 4.36 9.09
C ASN A 373 -13.09 5.40 9.04
N PHE A 374 -11.87 5.04 9.47
CA PHE A 374 -10.70 5.92 9.32
C PHE A 374 -10.54 6.34 7.87
N TRP A 375 -10.49 5.38 6.96
CA TRP A 375 -10.25 5.63 5.53
C TRP A 375 -11.33 6.52 4.93
N SER A 376 -12.61 6.18 5.11
CA SER A 376 -13.73 6.94 4.53
C SER A 376 -13.86 8.36 5.08
N LYS A 377 -13.54 8.57 6.37
CA LYS A 377 -13.61 9.90 6.97
C LYS A 377 -12.45 10.80 6.57
N MET A 378 -11.25 10.25 6.49
CA MET A 378 -10.09 11.00 6.02
C MET A 378 -10.23 11.34 4.52
N GLU A 379 -10.82 10.46 3.71
CA GLU A 379 -11.14 10.74 2.30
C GLU A 379 -12.12 11.90 2.16
N ALA A 380 -13.21 11.88 2.91
CA ALA A 380 -14.18 12.98 2.93
C ALA A 380 -13.53 14.30 3.36
N PHE A 381 -12.72 14.28 4.41
CA PHE A 381 -11.99 15.44 4.91
C PHE A 381 -11.04 16.03 3.85
N GLY A 382 -10.24 15.20 3.18
CA GLY A 382 -9.34 15.64 2.11
C GLY A 382 -10.09 16.21 0.89
N THR A 383 -11.21 15.58 0.54
CA THR A 383 -12.08 16.05 -0.55
C THR A 383 -12.62 17.45 -0.27
N GLU A 384 -13.05 17.72 0.95
CA GLU A 384 -13.57 19.04 1.35
C GLU A 384 -12.47 20.11 1.38
N ILE A 385 -11.24 19.77 1.80
CA ILE A 385 -10.09 20.67 1.71
C ILE A 385 -9.82 21.04 0.24
N ASN A 386 -9.79 20.05 -0.66
CA ASN A 386 -9.55 20.29 -2.09
C ASN A 386 -10.66 21.09 -2.75
N ALA A 387 -11.91 20.90 -2.33
CA ALA A 387 -13.05 21.70 -2.79
C ALA A 387 -13.02 23.15 -2.28
N GLY A 388 -12.11 23.47 -1.33
CA GLY A 388 -12.03 24.79 -0.73
C GLY A 388 -13.15 25.10 0.27
N THR A 389 -13.85 24.10 0.78
CA THR A 389 -14.96 24.22 1.74
C THR A 389 -14.56 25.07 2.95
N TYR A 390 -13.35 24.89 3.41
CA TYR A 390 -12.83 25.55 4.64
C TYR A 390 -12.09 26.87 4.41
N ASN A 391 -12.05 27.36 3.17
CA ASN A 391 -11.22 28.52 2.78
C ASN A 391 -11.53 29.83 3.52
N SER A 392 -12.74 29.98 4.02
CA SER A 392 -13.21 31.18 4.75
C SER A 392 -13.47 30.92 6.23
N TYR A 393 -13.18 29.72 6.74
CA TYR A 393 -13.43 29.34 8.13
C TYR A 393 -12.45 30.06 9.08
N SER A 394 -12.94 30.44 10.24
CA SER A 394 -12.11 30.91 11.35
C SER A 394 -11.40 29.72 12.02
N ASP A 395 -10.35 29.97 12.81
CA ASP A 395 -9.67 28.92 13.59
C ASP A 395 -10.66 28.18 14.52
N ALA A 396 -11.69 28.87 15.06
CA ALA A 396 -12.73 28.23 15.88
C ALA A 396 -13.65 27.31 15.04
N ASP A 397 -13.91 27.63 13.78
CA ASP A 397 -14.69 26.78 12.87
C ASP A 397 -13.88 25.56 12.45
N LEU A 398 -12.59 25.74 12.12
CA LEU A 398 -11.66 24.67 11.79
C LEU A 398 -11.49 23.71 12.97
N GLN A 399 -11.39 24.25 14.18
CA GLN A 399 -11.31 23.43 15.40
C GLN A 399 -12.53 22.52 15.55
N ARG A 400 -13.75 23.03 15.30
CA ARG A 400 -14.96 22.20 15.35
C ARG A 400 -14.94 21.06 14.32
N VAL A 401 -14.46 21.33 13.09
CA VAL A 401 -14.30 20.29 12.08
C VAL A 401 -13.34 19.21 12.57
N LEU A 402 -12.22 19.59 13.18
CA LEU A 402 -11.25 18.64 13.72
C LEU A 402 -11.80 17.87 14.95
N ASP A 403 -12.58 18.52 15.80
CA ASP A 403 -13.23 17.87 16.95
C ASP A 403 -14.20 16.78 16.47
N ASP A 404 -15.01 17.07 15.45
CA ASP A 404 -15.94 16.12 14.84
C ASP A 404 -15.19 14.98 14.13
N LEU A 405 -14.14 15.28 13.37
CA LEU A 405 -13.29 14.28 12.75
C LEU A 405 -12.67 13.36 13.79
N ASN A 406 -12.03 13.92 14.81
CA ASN A 406 -11.35 13.15 15.85
C ASN A 406 -12.32 12.28 16.65
N ALA A 407 -13.48 12.82 17.04
CA ALA A 407 -14.51 12.07 17.73
C ALA A 407 -14.96 10.83 16.94
N TYR A 408 -15.04 10.96 15.62
CA TYR A 408 -15.39 9.85 14.74
C TYR A 408 -14.27 8.80 14.65
N LEU A 409 -13.01 9.25 14.51
CA LEU A 409 -11.85 8.36 14.40
C LEU A 409 -11.63 7.51 15.65
N VAL A 410 -11.87 8.07 16.85
CA VAL A 410 -11.68 7.36 18.12
C VAL A 410 -12.89 6.49 18.54
N ALA A 411 -14.04 6.67 17.89
CA ALA A 411 -15.26 5.90 18.22
C ALA A 411 -15.24 4.45 17.69
N ASP A 412 -14.30 4.12 16.82
CA ASP A 412 -14.31 2.86 16.06
C ASP A 412 -13.54 1.75 16.79
N VAL A 413 -14.05 1.38 17.95
CA VAL A 413 -13.48 0.34 18.81
C VAL A 413 -14.52 -0.74 19.14
N VAL A 414 -14.09 -1.98 19.24
CA VAL A 414 -14.90 -3.07 19.79
C VAL A 414 -14.99 -2.87 21.32
N LYS A 415 -16.21 -2.76 21.82
CA LYS A 415 -16.53 -2.60 23.26
C LYS A 415 -16.57 -3.95 23.97
#